data_80ae6f64c24f37a5614fd7cc33c246e9
#
_entry.id   80ae6f64c24f37a5614fd7cc33c246e9
#
_cell.length_a   1.000
_cell.length_b   1.000
_cell.length_c   1.000
_cell.angle_alpha   90.00
_cell.angle_beta   90.00
_cell.angle_gamma   90.00
#
_symmetry.space_group_name_H-M   'P 1'
#
loop_
_entity.id
_entity.type
_entity.pdbx_description
1 polymer ?
#
loop_
_entity_poly.entity_id
_entity_poly.type
_entity_poly.pdbx_seq_one_letter_code
_entity_poly.pdbx_strand_id
1 'polypeptide(L)'
;MEIFLKTFLWLLSLIPFKVQMFLGEILGQLLYKFLHKRRKVVTWNVHKCFPDFSQDDVTKLAKENFMRLGQGFFEICNSYFWSDKKYLKKLKNLEEFKKKMEAVKNTKNLLLVPHTGNIDFVVSCLLYTSPSPRDATLSRMPSSA
;
A
#
# COMPACT_ATOMS: atom_id res chain seq x y z
N MET A 1 -15.09 -13.81 16.38
CA MET A 1 -13.71 -13.69 15.86
C MET A 1 -13.52 -12.44 14.99
N GLU A 2 -14.43 -12.14 14.06
CA GLU A 2 -14.33 -10.95 13.17
C GLU A 2 -14.32 -9.62 13.92
N ILE A 3 -15.20 -9.45 14.93
CA ILE A 3 -15.28 -8.20 15.70
C ILE A 3 -13.97 -7.92 16.43
N PHE A 4 -13.40 -8.94 17.06
CA PHE A 4 -12.12 -8.81 17.77
C PHE A 4 -10.99 -8.39 16.82
N LEU A 5 -10.90 -9.02 15.64
CA LEU A 5 -9.90 -8.67 14.65
C LEU A 5 -10.08 -7.23 14.12
N LYS A 6 -11.33 -6.83 13.80
CA LYS A 6 -11.65 -5.46 13.36
C LYS A 6 -11.27 -4.43 14.42
N THR A 7 -11.62 -4.69 15.68
CA THR A 7 -11.29 -3.78 16.81
C THR A 7 -9.78 -3.68 16.99
N PHE A 8 -9.06 -4.79 16.91
CA PHE A 8 -7.60 -4.80 17.02
C PHE A 8 -6.93 -3.98 15.89
N LEU A 9 -7.33 -4.20 14.64
CA LEU A 9 -6.80 -3.46 13.49
C LEU A 9 -7.16 -1.97 13.57
N TRP A 10 -8.36 -1.64 14.06
CA TRP A 10 -8.76 -0.27 14.31
C TRP A 10 -7.87 0.40 15.37
N LEU A 11 -7.61 -0.26 16.48
CA LEU A 11 -6.67 0.25 17.51
C LEU A 11 -5.27 0.51 16.92
N LEU A 12 -4.76 -0.38 16.08
CA LEU A 12 -3.49 -0.17 15.38
C LEU A 12 -3.52 1.08 14.49
N SER A 13 -4.65 1.39 13.86
CA SER A 13 -4.79 2.58 12.99
C SER A 13 -4.82 3.91 13.77
N LEU A 14 -5.03 3.88 15.09
CA LEU A 14 -4.98 5.06 15.97
C LEU A 14 -3.55 5.47 16.34
N ILE A 15 -2.60 4.57 16.24
CA ILE A 15 -1.19 4.82 16.53
C ILE A 15 -0.65 5.92 15.60
N PRO A 16 0.18 6.85 16.06
CA PRO A 16 0.83 7.84 15.20
C PRO A 16 1.59 7.19 14.05
N PHE A 17 1.45 7.71 12.83
CA PHE A 17 2.02 7.12 11.62
C PHE A 17 3.53 6.82 11.71
N LYS A 18 4.30 7.72 12.33
CA LYS A 18 5.75 7.51 12.52
C LYS A 18 6.05 6.27 13.37
N VAL A 19 5.24 6.05 14.43
CA VAL A 19 5.37 4.88 15.30
C VAL A 19 4.96 3.61 14.57
N GLN A 20 3.89 3.66 13.77
CA GLN A 20 3.48 2.53 12.91
C GLN A 20 4.60 2.14 11.95
N MET A 21 5.26 3.11 11.30
CA MET A 21 6.38 2.83 10.38
C MET A 21 7.55 2.16 11.10
N PHE A 22 7.91 2.64 12.29
CA PHE A 22 8.94 2.03 13.12
C PHE A 22 8.58 0.60 13.55
N LEU A 23 7.35 0.38 14.02
CA LEU A 23 6.86 -0.96 14.36
C LEU A 23 6.82 -1.87 13.12
N GLY A 24 6.49 -1.32 11.97
CA GLY A 24 6.54 -2.02 10.69
C GLY A 24 7.94 -2.49 10.31
N GLU A 25 8.96 -1.66 10.55
CA GLU A 25 10.36 -2.05 10.34
C GLU A 25 10.77 -3.20 11.27
N ILE A 26 10.41 -3.13 12.55
CA ILE A 26 10.66 -4.22 13.50
C ILE A 26 9.96 -5.50 13.05
N LEU A 27 8.69 -5.41 12.68
CA LEU A 27 7.93 -6.53 12.15
C LEU A 27 8.60 -7.12 10.91
N GLY A 28 9.04 -6.30 9.98
CA GLY A 28 9.75 -6.73 8.78
C GLY A 28 11.06 -7.45 9.10
N GLN A 29 11.84 -6.96 10.05
CA GLN A 29 13.07 -7.63 10.51
C GLN A 29 12.78 -8.99 11.13
N LEU A 30 11.73 -9.11 11.92
CA LEU A 30 11.27 -10.39 12.47
C LEU A 30 10.85 -11.35 11.37
N LEU A 31 10.06 -10.88 10.41
CA LEU A 31 9.65 -11.68 9.25
C LEU A 31 10.85 -12.15 8.44
N TYR A 32 11.85 -11.29 8.21
CA TYR A 32 13.11 -11.67 7.55
C TYR A 32 13.84 -12.80 8.30
N LYS A 33 13.84 -12.73 9.63
CA LYS A 33 14.50 -13.75 10.46
C LYS A 33 13.75 -15.09 10.44
N PHE A 34 12.43 -15.08 10.54
CA PHE A 34 11.63 -16.29 10.70
C PHE A 34 11.14 -16.91 9.38
N LEU A 35 10.87 -16.11 8.35
CA LEU A 35 10.34 -16.59 7.08
C LEU A 35 11.44 -17.04 6.09
N HIS A 36 12.19 -18.09 6.44
CA HIS A 36 13.34 -18.55 5.65
C HIS A 36 12.98 -18.89 4.19
N LYS A 37 11.82 -19.51 3.94
CA LYS A 37 11.38 -19.86 2.58
C LYS A 37 11.14 -18.60 1.74
N ARG A 38 10.44 -17.60 2.29
CA ARG A 38 10.19 -16.31 1.61
C ARG A 38 11.48 -15.55 1.38
N ARG A 39 12.39 -15.54 2.37
CA ARG A 39 13.69 -14.89 2.23
C ARG A 39 14.49 -15.47 1.05
N LYS A 40 14.55 -16.81 0.91
CA LYS A 40 15.21 -17.45 -0.24
C LYS A 40 14.64 -16.96 -1.58
N VAL A 41 13.32 -16.88 -1.69
CA VAL A 41 12.65 -16.40 -2.92
C VAL A 41 13.01 -14.94 -3.21
N VAL A 42 12.94 -14.07 -2.19
CA VAL A 42 13.29 -12.65 -2.36
C VAL A 42 14.76 -12.50 -2.77
N THR A 43 15.68 -13.19 -2.08
CA THR A 43 17.12 -13.16 -2.39
C THR A 43 17.38 -13.62 -3.82
N TRP A 44 16.72 -14.71 -4.25
CA TRP A 44 16.86 -15.23 -5.60
C TRP A 44 16.33 -14.23 -6.65
N ASN A 45 15.17 -13.63 -6.41
CA ASN A 45 14.61 -12.62 -7.31
C ASN A 45 15.52 -11.39 -7.42
N VAL A 46 16.05 -10.89 -6.30
CA VAL A 46 16.99 -9.75 -6.30
C VAL A 46 18.22 -10.09 -7.12
N HIS A 47 18.80 -11.26 -6.92
CA HIS A 47 19.99 -11.68 -7.67
C HIS A 47 19.72 -11.83 -9.19
N LYS A 48 18.50 -12.27 -9.54
CA LYS A 48 18.09 -12.36 -10.96
C LYS A 48 17.87 -10.99 -11.61
N CYS A 49 17.30 -10.04 -10.88
CA CYS A 49 17.06 -8.69 -11.38
C CYS A 49 18.33 -7.83 -11.41
N PHE A 50 19.28 -8.11 -10.51
CA PHE A 50 20.51 -7.34 -10.34
C PHE A 50 21.71 -8.29 -10.29
N PRO A 51 22.14 -8.86 -11.43
CA PRO A 51 23.19 -9.87 -11.48
C PRO A 51 24.56 -9.33 -11.02
N ASP A 52 24.79 -8.02 -11.15
CA ASP A 52 26.03 -7.36 -10.78
C ASP A 52 26.13 -6.99 -9.30
N PHE A 53 25.05 -7.22 -8.51
CA PHE A 53 25.06 -6.92 -7.08
C PHE A 53 25.95 -7.89 -6.32
N SER A 54 26.72 -7.34 -5.37
CA SER A 54 27.43 -8.16 -4.40
C SER A 54 26.45 -8.92 -3.50
N GLN A 55 26.91 -9.99 -2.84
CA GLN A 55 26.09 -10.76 -1.89
C GLN A 55 25.57 -9.88 -0.73
N ASP A 56 26.34 -8.87 -0.34
CA ASP A 56 25.96 -7.91 0.70
C ASP A 56 24.84 -6.98 0.22
N ASP A 57 24.92 -6.49 -1.02
CA ASP A 57 23.87 -5.66 -1.62
C ASP A 57 22.56 -6.43 -1.77
N VAL A 58 22.64 -7.68 -2.23
CA VAL A 58 21.47 -8.57 -2.33
C VAL A 58 20.84 -8.79 -0.97
N THR A 59 21.65 -9.03 0.05
CA THR A 59 21.18 -9.24 1.43
C THR A 59 20.54 -7.97 1.99
N LYS A 60 21.14 -6.82 1.76
CA LYS A 60 20.63 -5.51 2.18
C LYS A 60 19.28 -5.21 1.55
N LEU A 61 19.17 -5.35 0.22
CA LEU A 61 17.94 -5.10 -0.51
C LEU A 61 16.82 -6.09 -0.10
N ALA A 62 17.17 -7.35 0.15
CA ALA A 62 16.23 -8.33 0.67
C ALA A 62 15.69 -7.94 2.06
N LYS A 63 16.55 -7.46 2.98
CA LYS A 63 16.12 -6.96 4.29
C LYS A 63 15.22 -5.73 4.16
N GLU A 64 15.58 -4.78 3.31
CA GLU A 64 14.77 -3.58 3.04
C GLU A 64 13.37 -3.96 2.49
N ASN A 65 13.30 -4.93 1.60
CA ASN A 65 12.03 -5.44 1.08
C ASN A 65 11.13 -5.98 2.21
N PHE A 66 11.67 -6.74 3.14
CA PHE A 66 10.91 -7.23 4.29
C PHE A 66 10.49 -6.10 5.25
N MET A 67 11.33 -5.10 5.47
CA MET A 67 10.95 -3.92 6.27
C MET A 67 9.80 -3.16 5.61
N ARG A 68 9.83 -2.97 4.29
CA ARG A 68 8.72 -2.37 3.54
C ARG A 68 7.44 -3.21 3.62
N LEU A 69 7.56 -4.53 3.57
CA LEU A 69 6.42 -5.43 3.76
C LEU A 69 5.77 -5.24 5.14
N GLY A 70 6.58 -5.14 6.19
CA GLY A 70 6.09 -4.88 7.54
C GLY A 70 5.43 -3.51 7.68
N GLN A 71 5.98 -2.46 7.06
CA GLN A 71 5.36 -1.13 7.00
C GLN A 71 4.03 -1.17 6.24
N GLY A 72 3.99 -1.87 5.10
CA GLY A 72 2.80 -2.04 4.27
C GLY A 72 1.62 -2.65 5.03
N PHE A 73 1.86 -3.51 6.02
CA PHE A 73 0.81 -4.03 6.89
C PHE A 73 0.05 -2.90 7.61
N PHE A 74 0.76 -1.93 8.20
CA PHE A 74 0.13 -0.78 8.86
C PHE A 74 -0.53 0.16 7.88
N GLU A 75 0.04 0.34 6.70
CA GLU A 75 -0.57 1.16 5.65
C GLU A 75 -1.89 0.57 5.15
N ILE A 76 -1.98 -0.75 4.99
CA ILE A 76 -3.23 -1.45 4.67
C ILE A 76 -4.26 -1.23 5.79
N CYS A 77 -3.88 -1.39 7.07
CA CYS A 77 -4.78 -1.09 8.17
C CYS A 77 -5.30 0.35 8.11
N ASN A 78 -4.43 1.30 7.79
CA ASN A 78 -4.81 2.70 7.68
C ASN A 78 -5.76 2.96 6.50
N SER A 79 -5.60 2.27 5.36
CA SER A 79 -6.48 2.41 4.21
C SER A 79 -7.92 1.99 4.51
N TYR A 80 -8.13 1.07 5.44
CA TYR A 80 -9.46 0.64 5.86
C TYR A 80 -10.11 1.52 6.94
N PHE A 81 -9.31 2.16 7.81
CA PHE A 81 -9.84 2.81 9.02
C PHE A 81 -9.64 4.33 9.06
N TRP A 82 -8.79 4.89 8.21
CA TRP A 82 -8.62 6.33 8.17
C TRP A 82 -9.69 7.00 7.32
N SER A 83 -10.13 8.18 7.76
CA SER A 83 -10.97 9.04 6.94
C SER A 83 -10.17 9.63 5.77
N ASP A 84 -10.87 9.94 4.67
CA ASP A 84 -10.31 10.52 3.45
C ASP A 84 -9.47 11.76 3.75
N LYS A 85 -9.96 12.65 4.62
CA LYS A 85 -9.24 13.86 5.02
C LYS A 85 -7.89 13.56 5.69
N LYS A 86 -7.83 12.53 6.55
CA LYS A 86 -6.60 12.11 7.23
C LYS A 86 -5.63 11.49 6.23
N TYR A 87 -6.17 10.72 5.29
CA TYR A 87 -5.44 10.05 4.26
C TYR A 87 -4.78 11.03 3.28
N LEU A 88 -5.58 11.94 2.73
CA LEU A 88 -5.12 12.95 1.78
C LEU A 88 -4.05 13.89 2.37
N LYS A 89 -4.12 14.21 3.68
CA LYS A 89 -3.07 15.00 4.37
C LYS A 89 -1.70 14.32 4.39
N LYS A 90 -1.62 13.00 4.19
CA LYS A 90 -0.34 12.27 4.18
C LYS A 90 0.29 12.18 2.80
N LEU A 91 -0.47 12.46 1.75
CA LEU A 91 0.06 12.50 0.39
C LEU A 91 0.93 13.73 0.20
N LYS A 92 2.21 13.49 -0.06
CA LYS A 92 3.08 14.52 -0.61
C LYS A 92 2.65 14.73 -2.07
N ASN A 93 2.67 15.94 -2.56
CA ASN A 93 2.32 16.25 -3.96
C ASN A 93 0.85 15.97 -4.37
N LEU A 94 -0.09 15.97 -3.41
CA LEU A 94 -1.52 15.75 -3.70
C LEU A 94 -2.05 16.73 -4.77
N GLU A 95 -1.67 18.00 -4.69
CA GLU A 95 -2.13 19.02 -5.63
C GLU A 95 -1.59 18.82 -7.06
N GLU A 96 -0.33 18.38 -7.17
CA GLU A 96 0.25 18.03 -8.48
C GLU A 96 -0.45 16.79 -9.05
N PHE A 97 -0.73 15.80 -8.22
CA PHE A 97 -1.46 14.61 -8.63
C PHE A 97 -2.88 14.96 -9.10
N LYS A 98 -3.62 15.76 -8.34
CA LYS A 98 -4.97 16.24 -8.75
C LYS A 98 -4.93 16.97 -10.07
N LYS A 99 -3.97 17.88 -10.27
CA LYS A 99 -3.80 18.61 -11.52
C LYS A 99 -3.57 17.68 -12.71
N LYS A 100 -2.73 16.66 -12.55
CA LYS A 100 -2.48 15.62 -13.58
C LYS A 100 -3.75 14.83 -13.87
N MET A 101 -4.49 14.43 -12.84
CA MET A 101 -5.74 13.69 -13.01
C MET A 101 -6.83 14.53 -13.70
N GLU A 102 -6.96 15.81 -13.35
CA GLU A 102 -7.91 16.70 -13.99
C GLU A 102 -7.60 16.92 -15.48
N ALA A 103 -6.31 17.03 -15.83
CA ALA A 103 -5.89 17.18 -17.24
C ALA A 103 -6.27 15.98 -18.12
N VAL A 104 -6.41 14.79 -17.53
CA VAL A 104 -6.75 13.56 -18.28
C VAL A 104 -8.20 13.11 -18.12
N LYS A 105 -9.00 13.79 -17.30
CA LYS A 105 -10.35 13.39 -16.92
C LYS A 105 -11.32 13.21 -18.11
N ASN A 106 -11.16 14.02 -19.15
CA ASN A 106 -12.05 14.01 -20.31
C ASN A 106 -11.50 13.21 -21.50
N THR A 107 -10.41 12.50 -21.31
CA THR A 107 -9.78 11.67 -22.35
C THR A 107 -9.89 10.19 -22.01
N LYS A 108 -9.92 9.31 -23.03
CA LYS A 108 -9.87 7.87 -22.82
C LYS A 108 -8.45 7.48 -22.42
N ASN A 109 -8.25 7.19 -21.15
CA ASN A 109 -6.93 6.87 -20.59
C ASN A 109 -6.89 5.45 -20.05
N LEU A 110 -5.75 4.82 -20.22
CA LEU A 110 -5.37 3.60 -19.53
C LEU A 110 -4.38 3.98 -18.42
N LEU A 111 -4.80 3.82 -17.17
CA LEU A 111 -3.94 4.04 -16.03
C LEU A 111 -3.16 2.77 -15.71
N LEU A 112 -1.85 2.81 -15.91
CA LEU A 112 -0.95 1.74 -15.51
C LEU A 112 -0.42 2.04 -14.11
N VAL A 113 -0.83 1.22 -13.15
CA VAL A 113 -0.34 1.31 -11.78
C VAL A 113 0.61 0.13 -11.52
N PRO A 114 1.90 0.36 -11.30
CA PRO A 114 2.81 -0.71 -10.96
C PRO A 114 2.46 -1.28 -9.58
N HIS A 115 2.45 -2.60 -9.46
CA HIS A 115 2.20 -3.28 -8.19
C HIS A 115 3.43 -3.22 -7.28
N THR A 116 3.92 -2.00 -7.04
CA THR A 116 5.06 -1.71 -6.17
C THR A 116 4.57 -1.03 -4.90
N GLY A 117 4.82 -1.62 -3.76
CA GLY A 117 4.36 -1.09 -2.48
C GLY A 117 2.88 -1.34 -2.21
N ASN A 118 2.23 -0.42 -1.51
CA ASN A 118 0.83 -0.55 -1.10
C ASN A 118 -0.12 -0.07 -2.21
N ILE A 119 -0.57 -1.00 -3.03
CA ILE A 119 -1.52 -0.72 -4.11
C ILE A 119 -2.88 -0.26 -3.57
N ASP A 120 -3.32 -0.78 -2.41
CA ASP A 120 -4.59 -0.39 -1.80
C ASP A 120 -4.60 1.10 -1.45
N PHE A 121 -3.44 1.63 -1.04
CA PHE A 121 -3.26 3.06 -0.81
C PHE A 121 -3.43 3.86 -2.11
N VAL A 122 -2.83 3.43 -3.20
CA VAL A 122 -2.93 4.10 -4.51
C VAL A 122 -4.36 4.03 -5.04
N VAL A 123 -4.99 2.87 -4.97
CA VAL A 123 -6.38 2.66 -5.42
C VAL A 123 -7.35 3.51 -4.63
N SER A 124 -7.21 3.58 -3.30
CA SER A 124 -8.02 4.46 -2.46
C SER A 124 -7.87 5.92 -2.88
N CYS A 125 -6.64 6.40 -3.11
CA CYS A 125 -6.42 7.77 -3.60
C CYS A 125 -7.12 8.03 -4.94
N LEU A 126 -7.07 7.06 -5.86
CA LEU A 126 -7.70 7.19 -7.19
C LEU A 126 -9.21 7.23 -7.10
N LEU A 127 -9.83 6.39 -6.26
CA LEU A 127 -11.28 6.37 -6.06
C LEU A 127 -11.80 7.72 -5.53
N TYR A 128 -11.08 8.37 -4.63
CA TYR A 128 -11.47 9.67 -4.07
C TYR A 128 -11.18 10.86 -4.98
N THR A 129 -10.27 10.71 -5.92
CA THR A 129 -9.90 11.82 -6.83
C THR A 129 -10.54 11.71 -8.22
N SER A 130 -10.98 10.52 -8.61
CA SER A 130 -11.55 10.26 -9.93
C SER A 130 -12.61 9.15 -9.84
N PRO A 131 -13.90 9.51 -9.63
CA PRO A 131 -14.98 8.53 -9.58
C PRO A 131 -15.00 7.72 -10.89
N SER A 132 -14.93 6.41 -10.75
CA SER A 132 -14.99 5.49 -11.88
C SER A 132 -16.40 5.52 -12.50
N PRO A 133 -16.54 5.40 -13.83
CA PRO A 133 -17.84 5.19 -14.47
C PRO A 133 -18.62 3.98 -13.90
N ARG A 134 -17.91 3.00 -13.34
CA ARG A 134 -18.51 1.85 -12.65
C ARG A 134 -19.24 2.24 -11.37
N ASP A 135 -18.73 3.21 -10.62
CA ASP A 135 -19.37 3.66 -9.39
C ASP A 135 -20.70 4.36 -9.69
N ALA A 136 -20.76 5.09 -10.81
CA ALA A 136 -21.99 5.71 -11.32
C ALA A 136 -23.04 4.67 -11.79
N THR A 137 -22.62 3.50 -12.27
CA THR A 137 -23.53 2.42 -12.69
C THR A 137 -23.97 1.57 -11.51
N LEU A 138 -23.12 1.31 -10.52
CA LEU A 138 -23.48 0.58 -9.31
C LEU A 138 -24.45 1.37 -8.42
N SER A 139 -24.33 2.70 -8.38
CA SER A 139 -25.29 3.55 -7.67
C SER A 139 -26.66 3.64 -8.35
N ARG A 140 -26.79 3.18 -9.61
CA ARG A 140 -28.04 3.14 -10.37
C ARG A 140 -28.68 1.75 -10.44
N MET A 141 -28.07 0.73 -9.85
CA MET A 141 -28.77 -0.54 -9.68
C MET A 141 -29.88 -0.37 -8.65
N PRO A 142 -31.16 -0.49 -9.01
CA PRO A 142 -32.22 -0.53 -8.04
C PRO A 142 -31.96 -1.73 -7.14
N SER A 143 -32.02 -1.52 -5.82
CA SER A 143 -32.08 -2.60 -4.86
C SER A 143 -33.38 -3.37 -5.17
N SER A 144 -33.29 -4.31 -6.07
CA SER A 144 -34.40 -5.20 -6.33
C SER A 144 -34.51 -6.15 -5.16
N ALA A 145 -35.57 -5.90 -4.40
CA ALA A 145 -36.40 -6.79 -3.63
C ALA A 145 -35.80 -8.15 -3.24
#